data_83d54b15428fdac8069da0289650f558
#
_entry.id   83d54b15428fdac8069da0289650f558
#
_cell.length_a   1.000
_cell.length_b   1.000
_cell.length_c   1.000
_cell.angle_alpha   90.00
_cell.angle_beta   90.00
_cell.angle_gamma   90.00
#
_symmetry.space_group_name_H-M   'P 1'
#
loop_
_entity.id
_entity.type
_entity.pdbx_description
1 polymer ?
#
loop_
_entity_poly.entity_id
_entity_poly.type
_entity_poly.pdbx_seq_one_letter_code
_entity_poly.pdbx_strand_id
1 'polypeptide(L)'
;KTHDVYRMLAQDCDVEMHGILDGMSEEEIDMLAPQGSEMLIVSSLHTGREVRIAEHNAIRLVNERLIEAEKGGSVAALILCTGHFDIPDMRMPVFVPEKILFSLFRAMGVKRLGAIVPKPEQIAASEAYYSEFSPRIRAASPYGTREQIEAAAASFRDSDVDILMTDCMGFTEEAGKMIQAASGKQVFVPRVVVPALLKAIVS
;
A
#
# COMPACT_ATOMS: atom_id res chain seq x y z
N LYS A 1 2.64 1.88 -13.64
CA LYS A 1 2.42 0.65 -12.83
C LYS A 1 1.05 0.59 -12.15
N THR A 2 0.31 1.69 -12.05
CA THR A 2 -1.03 1.79 -11.45
C THR A 2 -2.12 2.04 -12.50
N HIS A 3 -1.85 1.75 -13.77
CA HIS A 3 -2.79 1.95 -14.88
C HIS A 3 -4.08 1.15 -14.76
N ASP A 4 -4.07 0.02 -14.07
CA ASP A 4 -5.26 -0.78 -13.80
C ASP A 4 -6.21 -0.08 -12.82
N VAL A 5 -5.67 0.51 -11.75
CA VAL A 5 -6.45 1.32 -10.79
C VAL A 5 -7.03 2.55 -11.51
N TYR A 6 -6.19 3.26 -12.27
CA TYR A 6 -6.65 4.39 -13.08
C TYR A 6 -7.79 3.99 -14.02
N ARG A 7 -7.61 2.93 -14.83
CA ARG A 7 -8.64 2.48 -15.78
C ARG A 7 -9.94 2.07 -15.11
N MET A 8 -9.85 1.45 -13.93
CA MET A 8 -11.03 1.05 -13.18
C MET A 8 -11.83 2.26 -12.69
N LEU A 9 -11.16 3.29 -12.16
CA LEU A 9 -11.82 4.48 -11.65
C LEU A 9 -12.28 5.42 -12.78
N ALA A 10 -11.48 5.57 -13.83
CA ALA A 10 -11.78 6.44 -14.97
C ALA A 10 -12.96 5.99 -15.84
N GLN A 11 -13.58 4.84 -15.54
CA GLN A 11 -14.84 4.43 -16.17
C GLN A 11 -16.02 5.27 -15.71
N ASP A 12 -15.99 5.75 -14.46
CA ASP A 12 -17.13 6.39 -13.82
C ASP A 12 -16.79 7.76 -13.21
N CYS A 13 -15.50 8.12 -13.14
CA CYS A 13 -15.00 9.34 -12.53
C CYS A 13 -13.98 10.05 -13.42
N ASP A 14 -13.90 11.37 -13.31
CA ASP A 14 -12.75 12.11 -13.81
C ASP A 14 -11.59 11.93 -12.81
N VAL A 15 -10.49 11.32 -13.28
CA VAL A 15 -9.38 10.88 -12.42
C VAL A 15 -8.08 11.57 -12.82
N GLU A 16 -7.51 12.31 -11.89
CA GLU A 16 -6.15 12.81 -12.00
C GLU A 16 -5.18 11.94 -11.20
N MET A 17 -3.99 11.71 -11.75
CA MET A 17 -2.92 10.98 -11.07
C MET A 17 -1.72 11.87 -10.85
N HIS A 18 -1.30 11.99 -9.60
CA HIS A 18 -0.14 12.77 -9.19
C HIS A 18 0.89 11.86 -8.51
N GLY A 19 2.13 11.87 -9.03
CA GLY A 19 3.26 11.25 -8.35
C GLY A 19 3.86 12.23 -7.33
N ILE A 20 4.18 11.73 -6.13
CA ILE A 20 4.83 12.60 -5.10
C ILE A 20 6.24 13.00 -5.48
N LEU A 21 6.86 12.31 -6.45
CA LEU A 21 8.20 12.59 -6.96
C LEU A 21 8.18 13.29 -8.32
N ASP A 22 7.00 13.62 -8.85
CA ASP A 22 6.89 14.24 -10.17
C ASP A 22 7.55 15.64 -10.19
N GLY A 23 8.42 15.86 -11.18
CA GLY A 23 9.15 17.09 -11.35
C GLY A 23 10.45 17.20 -10.54
N MET A 24 10.78 16.22 -9.71
CA MET A 24 12.03 16.21 -8.93
C MET A 24 13.19 15.64 -9.76
N SER A 25 14.38 16.21 -9.58
CA SER A 25 15.62 15.65 -10.10
C SER A 25 16.03 14.38 -9.37
N GLU A 26 16.96 13.61 -9.94
CA GLU A 26 17.47 12.40 -9.27
C GLU A 26 18.17 12.72 -7.95
N GLU A 27 18.91 13.83 -7.88
CA GLU A 27 19.58 14.30 -6.68
C GLU A 27 18.55 14.66 -5.57
N GLU A 28 17.46 15.33 -5.92
CA GLU A 28 16.38 15.65 -4.98
C GLU A 28 15.71 14.39 -4.45
N ILE A 29 15.49 13.39 -5.31
CA ILE A 29 14.91 12.10 -4.90
C ILE A 29 15.87 11.35 -3.97
N ASP A 30 17.16 11.33 -4.26
CA ASP A 30 18.16 10.67 -3.44
C ASP A 30 18.29 11.29 -2.03
N MET A 31 18.05 12.61 -1.90
CA MET A 31 17.99 13.28 -0.60
C MET A 31 16.79 12.89 0.27
N LEU A 32 15.77 12.26 -0.30
CA LEU A 32 14.62 11.76 0.44
C LEU A 32 14.87 10.38 1.09
N ALA A 33 16.03 9.78 0.84
CA ALA A 33 16.36 8.45 1.34
C ALA A 33 16.39 8.41 2.88
N PRO A 34 15.98 7.29 3.49
CA PRO A 34 16.01 7.12 4.94
C PRO A 34 17.44 7.13 5.46
N GLN A 35 17.63 7.67 6.66
CA GLN A 35 18.91 7.68 7.38
C GLN A 35 18.83 6.74 8.59
N GLY A 36 19.86 5.91 8.75
CA GLY A 36 19.94 4.97 9.89
C GLY A 36 18.76 3.99 9.91
N SER A 37 18.00 3.98 11.00
CA SER A 37 16.86 3.08 11.26
C SER A 37 15.50 3.70 10.94
N GLU A 38 15.46 4.77 10.18
CA GLU A 38 14.18 5.41 9.79
C GLU A 38 13.28 4.44 9.01
N MET A 39 11.99 4.55 9.27
CA MET A 39 10.97 3.87 8.47
C MET A 39 11.03 4.31 7.01
N LEU A 40 10.86 3.34 6.11
CA LEU A 40 10.97 3.58 4.68
C LEU A 40 9.72 3.17 3.91
N ILE A 41 9.46 3.91 2.87
CA ILE A 41 8.50 3.57 1.82
C ILE A 41 9.27 3.23 0.55
N VAL A 42 8.86 2.15 -0.11
CA VAL A 42 9.42 1.73 -1.39
C VAL A 42 8.53 2.25 -2.51
N SER A 43 9.13 2.97 -3.44
CA SER A 43 8.46 3.45 -4.66
C SER A 43 9.24 3.04 -5.90
N SER A 44 8.66 3.24 -7.07
CA SER A 44 9.31 2.94 -8.35
C SER A 44 9.08 4.06 -9.33
N LEU A 45 10.16 4.61 -9.86
CA LEU A 45 10.15 5.64 -10.90
C LEU A 45 9.61 5.11 -12.23
N HIS A 46 9.30 6.02 -13.16
CA HIS A 46 8.88 5.67 -14.53
C HIS A 46 9.94 4.84 -15.27
N THR A 47 11.22 5.08 -14.95
CA THR A 47 12.38 4.31 -15.48
C THR A 47 12.40 2.85 -15.01
N GLY A 48 11.60 2.48 -14.00
CA GLY A 48 11.63 1.19 -13.34
C GLY A 48 12.62 1.11 -12.16
N ARG A 49 13.41 2.17 -11.92
CA ARG A 49 14.30 2.27 -10.75
C ARG A 49 13.47 2.25 -9.47
N GLU A 50 13.77 1.32 -8.56
CA GLU A 50 13.24 1.31 -7.20
C GLU A 50 13.93 2.42 -6.40
N VAL A 51 13.14 3.17 -5.64
CA VAL A 51 13.63 4.21 -4.74
C VAL A 51 13.10 3.95 -3.33
N ARG A 52 13.91 4.32 -2.34
CA ARG A 52 13.58 4.25 -0.92
C ARG A 52 13.44 5.67 -0.39
N ILE A 53 12.33 5.97 0.21
CA ILE A 53 11.99 7.29 0.72
C ILE A 53 11.76 7.16 2.22
N ALA A 54 12.33 8.04 3.03
CA ALA A 54 12.01 8.09 4.45
C ALA A 54 10.50 8.37 4.62
N GLU A 55 9.84 7.66 5.52
CA GLU A 55 8.39 7.73 5.69
C GLU A 55 7.91 9.16 5.93
N HIS A 56 8.59 9.92 6.79
CA HIS A 56 8.25 11.32 7.08
C HIS A 56 8.31 12.22 5.83
N ASN A 57 9.28 11.99 4.92
CA ASN A 57 9.37 12.69 3.64
C ASN A 57 8.19 12.34 2.73
N ALA A 58 7.82 11.05 2.67
CA ALA A 58 6.68 10.63 1.88
C ALA A 58 5.37 11.21 2.41
N ILE A 59 5.17 11.22 3.74
CA ILE A 59 3.99 11.83 4.40
C ILE A 59 3.90 13.32 4.03
N ARG A 60 5.01 14.07 4.16
CA ARG A 60 5.04 15.49 3.81
C ARG A 60 4.64 15.72 2.36
N LEU A 61 5.24 15.00 1.41
CA LEU A 61 4.96 15.14 -0.01
C LEU A 61 3.53 14.74 -0.37
N VAL A 62 2.98 13.67 0.23
CA VAL A 62 1.58 13.29 0.06
C VAL A 62 0.66 14.39 0.55
N ASN A 63 0.93 14.95 1.73
CA ASN A 63 0.10 16.00 2.30
C ASN A 63 0.10 17.28 1.44
N GLU A 64 1.26 17.66 0.88
CA GLU A 64 1.34 18.75 -0.10
C GLU A 64 0.44 18.50 -1.31
N ARG A 65 0.49 17.29 -1.90
CA ARG A 65 -0.37 16.92 -3.04
C ARG A 65 -1.86 16.87 -2.68
N LEU A 66 -2.22 16.40 -1.48
CA LEU A 66 -3.61 16.39 -1.02
C LEU A 66 -4.17 17.81 -0.90
N ILE A 67 -3.40 18.75 -0.34
CA ILE A 67 -3.79 20.16 -0.22
C ILE A 67 -3.95 20.81 -1.59
N GLU A 68 -3.04 20.51 -2.54
CA GLU A 68 -3.15 20.99 -3.93
C GLU A 68 -4.40 20.43 -4.62
N ALA A 69 -4.68 19.14 -4.47
CA ALA A 69 -5.86 18.50 -5.05
C ALA A 69 -7.16 19.10 -4.51
N GLU A 70 -7.27 19.32 -3.20
CA GLU A 70 -8.44 19.97 -2.60
C GLU A 70 -8.65 21.40 -3.12
N LYS A 71 -7.56 22.19 -3.22
CA LYS A 71 -7.62 23.53 -3.81
C LYS A 71 -7.99 23.51 -5.29
N GLY A 72 -7.60 22.47 -6.01
CA GLY A 72 -7.98 22.22 -7.40
C GLY A 72 -9.43 21.78 -7.61
N GLY A 73 -10.17 21.52 -6.53
CA GLY A 73 -11.57 21.13 -6.59
C GLY A 73 -11.80 19.62 -6.65
N SER A 74 -10.81 18.81 -6.33
CA SER A 74 -11.00 17.37 -6.21
C SER A 74 -12.03 17.04 -5.13
N VAL A 75 -12.93 16.09 -5.42
CA VAL A 75 -14.03 15.69 -4.53
C VAL A 75 -13.66 14.53 -3.61
N ALA A 76 -12.60 13.79 -3.94
CA ALA A 76 -12.02 12.72 -3.13
C ALA A 76 -10.58 12.47 -3.54
N ALA A 77 -9.78 11.87 -2.66
CA ALA A 77 -8.43 11.43 -2.98
C ALA A 77 -8.18 10.00 -2.50
N LEU A 78 -7.36 9.25 -3.25
CA LEU A 78 -6.89 7.92 -2.89
C LEU A 78 -5.35 7.93 -2.83
N ILE A 79 -4.79 7.57 -1.68
CA ILE A 79 -3.36 7.35 -1.53
C ILE A 79 -3.01 5.96 -2.06
N LEU A 80 -2.16 5.88 -3.09
CA LEU A 80 -1.72 4.60 -3.68
C LEU A 80 -0.50 4.03 -2.95
N CYS A 81 -0.60 3.97 -1.63
CA CYS A 81 0.41 3.39 -0.73
C CYS A 81 -0.27 2.79 0.50
N THR A 82 0.28 1.72 1.06
CA THR A 82 -0.18 1.08 2.29
C THR A 82 0.57 1.57 3.54
N GLY A 83 1.52 2.49 3.38
CA GLY A 83 2.23 3.10 4.51
C GLY A 83 1.28 3.84 5.46
N HIS A 84 1.78 4.12 6.65
CA HIS A 84 1.06 4.92 7.62
C HIS A 84 1.09 6.40 7.23
N PHE A 85 -0.08 6.99 6.99
CA PHE A 85 -0.20 8.39 6.62
C PHE A 85 -1.05 9.15 7.64
N ASP A 86 -0.39 10.07 8.35
CA ASP A 86 -1.09 11.14 9.06
C ASP A 86 -1.39 12.25 8.06
N ILE A 87 -2.68 12.38 7.73
CA ILE A 87 -3.17 13.38 6.79
C ILE A 87 -3.69 14.60 7.54
N PRO A 88 -3.58 15.82 6.96
CA PRO A 88 -4.15 17.03 7.55
C PRO A 88 -5.68 16.94 7.59
N ASP A 89 -6.29 17.87 8.32
CA ASP A 89 -7.74 18.04 8.29
C ASP A 89 -8.18 18.51 6.89
N MET A 90 -8.96 17.67 6.21
CA MET A 90 -9.38 17.86 4.82
C MET A 90 -10.91 17.93 4.75
N ARG A 91 -11.42 18.76 3.85
CA ARG A 91 -12.87 18.80 3.55
C ARG A 91 -13.29 17.67 2.63
N MET A 92 -12.41 17.30 1.68
CA MET A 92 -12.62 16.15 0.81
C MET A 92 -12.28 14.84 1.53
N PRO A 93 -13.03 13.73 1.30
CA PRO A 93 -12.65 12.41 1.80
C PRO A 93 -11.30 11.96 1.24
N VAL A 94 -10.42 11.47 2.11
CA VAL A 94 -9.14 10.87 1.70
C VAL A 94 -9.16 9.38 2.04
N PHE A 95 -9.01 8.55 1.02
CA PHE A 95 -8.96 7.09 1.16
C PHE A 95 -7.52 6.66 1.45
N VAL A 96 -7.26 6.36 2.71
CA VAL A 96 -5.98 5.83 3.20
C VAL A 96 -6.11 4.31 3.31
N PRO A 97 -5.43 3.53 2.44
CA PRO A 97 -5.65 2.08 2.34
C PRO A 97 -5.48 1.33 3.66
N GLU A 98 -4.47 1.67 4.43
CA GLU A 98 -4.20 1.05 5.72
C GLU A 98 -5.36 1.27 6.70
N LYS A 99 -5.84 2.51 6.86
CA LYS A 99 -6.95 2.82 7.78
C LYS A 99 -8.24 2.12 7.39
N ILE A 100 -8.50 2.01 6.09
CA ILE A 100 -9.67 1.29 5.54
C ILE A 100 -9.57 -0.21 5.84
N LEU A 101 -8.43 -0.83 5.54
CA LEU A 101 -8.24 -2.26 5.75
C LEU A 101 -8.30 -2.63 7.23
N PHE A 102 -7.70 -1.85 8.12
CA PHE A 102 -7.78 -2.10 9.55
C PHE A 102 -9.21 -2.00 10.08
N SER A 103 -9.97 -1.01 9.62
CA SER A 103 -11.38 -0.87 9.96
C SER A 103 -12.18 -2.08 9.46
N LEU A 104 -11.90 -2.54 8.25
CA LEU A 104 -12.51 -3.75 7.68
C LEU A 104 -12.14 -4.99 8.49
N PHE A 105 -10.87 -5.18 8.83
CA PHE A 105 -10.41 -6.34 9.61
C PHE A 105 -11.02 -6.36 11.02
N ARG A 106 -11.14 -5.20 11.68
CA ARG A 106 -11.86 -5.09 12.96
C ARG A 106 -13.32 -5.49 12.81
N ALA A 107 -14.01 -4.98 11.77
CA ALA A 107 -15.42 -5.31 11.51
C ALA A 107 -15.61 -6.81 11.20
N MET A 108 -14.64 -7.46 10.54
CA MET A 108 -14.66 -8.90 10.27
C MET A 108 -14.26 -9.77 11.47
N GLY A 109 -13.80 -9.16 12.56
CA GLY A 109 -13.35 -9.90 13.75
C GLY A 109 -12.02 -10.62 13.59
N VAL A 110 -11.16 -10.16 12.65
CA VAL A 110 -9.80 -10.70 12.45
C VAL A 110 -9.00 -10.57 13.75
N LYS A 111 -8.34 -11.63 14.15
CA LYS A 111 -7.48 -11.67 15.35
C LYS A 111 -6.02 -11.92 15.01
N ARG A 112 -5.74 -12.69 13.96
CA ARG A 112 -4.40 -13.13 13.57
C ARG A 112 -4.18 -12.78 12.09
N LEU A 113 -3.49 -11.68 11.86
CA LEU A 113 -3.19 -11.19 10.53
C LEU A 113 -1.86 -11.75 10.02
N GLY A 114 -1.87 -12.38 8.86
CA GLY A 114 -0.66 -12.59 8.09
C GLY A 114 -0.43 -11.40 7.16
N ALA A 115 0.80 -10.91 7.05
CA ALA A 115 1.10 -9.87 6.07
C ALA A 115 2.40 -10.17 5.30
N ILE A 116 2.41 -9.77 4.02
CA ILE A 116 3.61 -9.85 3.16
C ILE A 116 4.04 -8.41 2.85
N VAL A 117 5.18 -8.01 3.44
CA VAL A 117 5.81 -6.70 3.25
C VAL A 117 6.85 -6.76 2.13
N PRO A 118 7.15 -5.65 1.43
CA PRO A 118 8.12 -5.63 0.32
C PRO A 118 9.55 -6.00 0.72
N LYS A 119 9.99 -5.63 1.92
CA LYS A 119 11.40 -5.72 2.34
C LYS A 119 11.53 -6.33 3.74
N PRO A 120 12.58 -7.13 4.00
CA PRO A 120 12.83 -7.70 5.33
C PRO A 120 12.99 -6.64 6.43
N GLU A 121 13.54 -5.48 6.11
CA GLU A 121 13.75 -4.38 7.04
C GLU A 121 12.44 -3.80 7.60
N GLN A 122 11.31 -4.04 6.92
CA GLN A 122 9.99 -3.58 7.34
C GLN A 122 9.32 -4.53 8.35
N ILE A 123 9.81 -5.76 8.52
CA ILE A 123 9.14 -6.80 9.34
C ILE A 123 8.92 -6.30 10.76
N ALA A 124 9.97 -5.89 11.46
CA ALA A 124 9.88 -5.52 12.87
C ALA A 124 8.94 -4.32 13.10
N ALA A 125 8.99 -3.35 12.23
CA ALA A 125 8.12 -2.18 12.29
C ALA A 125 6.65 -2.55 12.01
N SER A 126 6.40 -3.39 11.00
CA SER A 126 5.05 -3.89 10.69
C SER A 126 4.49 -4.78 11.79
N GLU A 127 5.31 -5.60 12.46
CA GLU A 127 4.89 -6.39 13.63
C GLU A 127 4.42 -5.48 14.78
N ALA A 128 5.16 -4.42 15.07
CA ALA A 128 4.76 -3.45 16.08
C ALA A 128 3.47 -2.70 15.67
N TYR A 129 3.40 -2.28 14.43
CA TYR A 129 2.30 -1.48 13.92
C TYR A 129 0.98 -2.25 13.84
N TYR A 130 1.03 -3.54 13.43
CA TYR A 130 -0.15 -4.44 13.33
C TYR A 130 -0.43 -5.21 14.62
N SER A 131 0.19 -4.83 15.73
CA SER A 131 0.16 -5.59 17.00
C SER A 131 -1.24 -5.94 17.50
N GLU A 132 -2.26 -5.11 17.23
CA GLU A 132 -3.66 -5.42 17.60
C GLU A 132 -4.21 -6.69 16.94
N PHE A 133 -3.63 -7.13 15.80
CA PHE A 133 -4.04 -8.32 15.06
C PHE A 133 -3.08 -9.49 15.24
N SER A 134 -2.27 -9.52 16.30
CA SER A 134 -1.30 -10.60 16.54
C SER A 134 -0.59 -11.05 15.25
N PRO A 135 0.19 -10.17 14.61
CA PRO A 135 0.62 -10.34 13.23
C PRO A 135 1.67 -11.43 13.06
N ARG A 136 1.68 -12.04 11.87
CA ARG A 136 2.79 -12.83 11.35
C ARG A 136 3.24 -12.20 10.04
N ILE A 137 4.47 -11.69 9.99
CA ILE A 137 4.98 -10.95 8.85
C ILE A 137 6.00 -11.79 8.09
N ARG A 138 5.97 -11.70 6.75
CA ARG A 138 6.96 -12.23 5.83
C ARG A 138 7.34 -11.17 4.82
N ALA A 139 8.52 -11.29 4.23
CA ALA A 139 8.97 -10.34 3.22
C ALA A 139 9.02 -11.01 1.84
N ALA A 140 8.42 -10.36 0.86
CA ALA A 140 8.59 -10.63 -0.56
C ALA A 140 8.27 -9.35 -1.35
N SER A 141 9.17 -8.97 -2.27
CA SER A 141 8.93 -7.79 -3.12
C SER A 141 7.85 -8.10 -4.16
N PRO A 142 6.87 -7.18 -4.39
CA PRO A 142 5.94 -7.29 -5.50
C PRO A 142 6.63 -7.25 -6.88
N TYR A 143 7.89 -6.84 -6.91
CA TYR A 143 8.75 -6.78 -8.11
C TYR A 143 9.80 -7.89 -8.13
N GLY A 144 9.77 -8.81 -7.15
CA GLY A 144 10.63 -9.99 -7.06
C GLY A 144 10.20 -11.11 -8.02
N THR A 145 10.84 -12.26 -7.89
CA THR A 145 10.47 -13.42 -8.69
C THR A 145 9.20 -14.07 -8.15
N ARG A 146 8.51 -14.80 -9.02
CA ARG A 146 7.31 -15.55 -8.66
C ARG A 146 7.60 -16.53 -7.51
N GLU A 147 8.72 -17.23 -7.59
CA GLU A 147 9.14 -18.24 -6.61
C GLU A 147 9.35 -17.63 -5.21
N GLN A 148 9.88 -16.40 -5.14
CA GLN A 148 10.06 -15.69 -3.88
C GLN A 148 8.71 -15.35 -3.22
N ILE A 149 7.74 -14.89 -4.01
CA ILE A 149 6.41 -14.55 -3.53
C ILE A 149 5.66 -15.83 -3.09
N GLU A 150 5.72 -16.90 -3.90
CA GLU A 150 5.11 -18.19 -3.58
C GLU A 150 5.72 -18.83 -2.31
N ALA A 151 7.03 -18.74 -2.12
CA ALA A 151 7.70 -19.25 -0.93
C ALA A 151 7.27 -18.49 0.34
N ALA A 152 7.21 -17.16 0.27
CA ALA A 152 6.70 -16.35 1.38
C ALA A 152 5.24 -16.71 1.71
N ALA A 153 4.39 -16.86 0.71
CA ALA A 153 2.99 -17.22 0.87
C ALA A 153 2.82 -18.64 1.44
N ALA A 154 3.57 -19.62 0.94
CA ALA A 154 3.51 -21.01 1.39
C ALA A 154 3.86 -21.17 2.87
N SER A 155 4.69 -20.29 3.44
CA SER A 155 5.04 -20.30 4.86
C SER A 155 3.84 -20.02 5.79
N PHE A 156 2.72 -19.55 5.25
CA PHE A 156 1.49 -19.34 6.01
C PHE A 156 0.51 -20.52 5.94
N ARG A 157 0.78 -21.55 5.13
CA ARG A 157 -0.17 -22.64 4.87
C ARG A 157 -0.67 -23.30 6.16
N ASP A 158 0.27 -23.68 7.01
CA ASP A 158 -0.02 -24.36 8.28
C ASP A 158 -0.06 -23.40 9.48
N SER A 159 -0.08 -22.11 9.22
CA SER A 159 -0.19 -21.10 10.28
C SER A 159 -1.63 -20.93 10.72
N ASP A 160 -1.79 -20.35 11.91
CA ASP A 160 -3.08 -20.05 12.51
C ASP A 160 -3.64 -18.67 12.13
N VAL A 161 -3.03 -17.97 11.12
CA VAL A 161 -3.55 -16.68 10.66
C VAL A 161 -4.95 -16.82 10.07
N ASP A 162 -5.80 -15.85 10.36
CA ASP A 162 -7.19 -15.83 9.88
C ASP A 162 -7.26 -15.42 8.41
N ILE A 163 -6.45 -14.44 8.03
CA ILE A 163 -6.36 -13.88 6.67
C ILE A 163 -4.92 -13.47 6.34
N LEU A 164 -4.63 -13.24 5.06
CA LEU A 164 -3.41 -12.59 4.60
C LEU A 164 -3.71 -11.21 4.00
N MET A 165 -2.77 -10.28 4.16
CA MET A 165 -2.73 -9.00 3.46
C MET A 165 -1.40 -8.85 2.73
N THR A 166 -1.42 -8.29 1.51
CA THR A 166 -0.20 -7.81 0.86
C THR A 166 0.01 -6.34 1.22
N ASP A 167 1.10 -6.06 1.94
CA ASP A 167 1.36 -4.71 2.45
C ASP A 167 2.16 -3.88 1.43
N CYS A 168 1.60 -3.77 0.24
CA CYS A 168 2.09 -2.87 -0.82
C CYS A 168 1.09 -2.78 -1.97
N MET A 169 0.86 -1.57 -2.46
CA MET A 169 0.07 -1.34 -3.68
C MET A 169 0.75 -1.87 -4.96
N GLY A 170 1.98 -2.37 -4.86
CA GLY A 170 2.68 -3.03 -5.96
C GLY A 170 2.15 -4.42 -6.30
N PHE A 171 1.53 -5.13 -5.36
CA PHE A 171 0.94 -6.44 -5.61
C PHE A 171 -0.31 -6.32 -6.48
N THR A 172 -0.35 -7.10 -7.55
CA THR A 172 -1.49 -7.16 -8.47
C THR A 172 -2.54 -8.16 -8.00
N GLU A 173 -3.73 -8.14 -8.62
CA GLU A 173 -4.76 -9.16 -8.40
C GLU A 173 -4.25 -10.57 -8.71
N GLU A 174 -3.43 -10.72 -9.76
CA GLU A 174 -2.82 -12.00 -10.12
C GLU A 174 -1.87 -12.51 -9.03
N ALA A 175 -1.04 -11.60 -8.48
CA ALA A 175 -0.18 -11.93 -7.35
C ALA A 175 -1.02 -12.36 -6.13
N GLY A 176 -2.14 -11.70 -5.86
CA GLY A 176 -3.08 -12.09 -4.81
C GLY A 176 -3.63 -13.50 -4.99
N LYS A 177 -4.07 -13.86 -6.21
CA LYS A 177 -4.54 -15.21 -6.55
C LYS A 177 -3.44 -16.27 -6.36
N MET A 178 -2.22 -15.95 -6.76
CA MET A 178 -1.06 -16.81 -6.57
C MET A 178 -0.73 -17.02 -5.09
N ILE A 179 -0.72 -15.96 -4.29
CA ILE A 179 -0.52 -16.00 -2.84
C ILE A 179 -1.62 -16.84 -2.16
N GLN A 180 -2.87 -16.66 -2.58
CA GLN A 180 -3.99 -17.46 -2.07
C GLN A 180 -3.82 -18.94 -2.39
N ALA A 181 -3.44 -19.30 -3.60
CA ALA A 181 -3.20 -20.68 -4.00
C ALA A 181 -2.03 -21.31 -3.21
N ALA A 182 -0.94 -20.57 -3.00
CA ALA A 182 0.24 -21.05 -2.27
C ALA A 182 -0.01 -21.19 -0.77
N SER A 183 -0.73 -20.26 -0.15
CA SER A 183 -0.99 -20.22 1.29
C SER A 183 -2.23 -21.00 1.72
N GLY A 184 -3.23 -21.16 0.85
CA GLY A 184 -4.56 -21.66 1.19
C GLY A 184 -5.37 -20.68 2.07
N LYS A 185 -4.95 -19.43 2.22
CA LYS A 185 -5.60 -18.40 3.04
C LYS A 185 -6.33 -17.39 2.16
N GLN A 186 -7.39 -16.77 2.70
CA GLN A 186 -8.00 -15.60 2.07
C GLN A 186 -7.00 -14.45 2.02
N VAL A 187 -6.84 -13.80 0.87
CA VAL A 187 -5.85 -12.74 0.64
C VAL A 187 -6.54 -11.42 0.34
N PHE A 188 -6.17 -10.39 1.09
CA PHE A 188 -6.57 -9.01 0.84
C PHE A 188 -5.44 -8.28 0.11
N VAL A 189 -5.73 -7.85 -1.11
CA VAL A 189 -4.83 -7.06 -1.94
C VAL A 189 -5.30 -5.62 -1.92
N PRO A 190 -4.60 -4.70 -1.24
CA PRO A 190 -5.04 -3.30 -1.09
C PRO A 190 -5.34 -2.62 -2.42
N ARG A 191 -4.51 -2.89 -3.43
CA ARG A 191 -4.67 -2.39 -4.80
C ARG A 191 -5.99 -2.80 -5.48
N VAL A 192 -6.63 -3.87 -5.02
CA VAL A 192 -7.92 -4.34 -5.51
C VAL A 192 -9.05 -3.83 -4.65
N VAL A 193 -8.92 -4.02 -3.34
CA VAL A 193 -10.01 -3.77 -2.37
C VAL A 193 -10.33 -2.28 -2.27
N VAL A 194 -9.31 -1.42 -2.09
CA VAL A 194 -9.54 -0.01 -1.78
C VAL A 194 -10.07 0.79 -2.97
N PRO A 195 -9.55 0.64 -4.19
CA PRO A 195 -10.14 1.31 -5.34
C PRO A 195 -11.56 0.82 -5.68
N ALA A 196 -11.86 -0.47 -5.46
CA ALA A 196 -13.22 -0.98 -5.65
C ALA A 196 -14.21 -0.36 -4.65
N LEU A 197 -13.79 -0.16 -3.40
CA LEU A 197 -14.59 0.55 -2.40
C LEU A 197 -14.78 2.02 -2.79
N LEU A 198 -13.73 2.72 -3.19
CA LEU A 198 -13.82 4.11 -3.66
C LEU A 198 -14.82 4.22 -4.82
N LYS A 199 -14.68 3.36 -5.83
CA LYS A 199 -15.60 3.32 -6.97
C LYS A 199 -17.05 3.19 -6.52
N ALA A 200 -17.35 2.30 -5.59
CA ALA A 200 -18.71 2.09 -5.08
C ALA A 200 -19.29 3.28 -4.30
N ILE A 201 -18.45 4.23 -3.87
CA ILE A 201 -18.88 5.41 -3.10
C ILE A 201 -19.05 6.65 -3.98
N VAL A 202 -18.21 6.78 -5.03
CA VAL A 202 -18.16 7.99 -5.87
C VAL A 202 -18.90 7.83 -7.22
N SER A 203 -19.40 6.63 -7.52
CA SER A 203 -20.17 6.31 -8.74
C SER A 203 -21.59 6.84 -8.69
#